data_81e86c18c057af094593f34b3cb1aaa5
#
_entry.id   81e86c18c057af094593f34b3cb1aaa5
#
_cell.length_a   1.000
_cell.length_b   1.000
_cell.length_c   1.000
_cell.angle_alpha   90.00
_cell.angle_beta   90.00
_cell.angle_gamma   90.00
#
_symmetry.space_group_name_H-M   'P 1'
#
loop_
_entity.id
_entity.type
_entity.pdbx_description
1 polymer ?
#
loop_
_entity_poly.entity_id
_entity_poly.type
_entity_poly.pdbx_seq_one_letter_code
_entity_poly.pdbx_strand_id
1 'polypeptide(L)'
;MKIRKSETYLVISSSHLGISPDILKVFGNIAKEFNAKTFHIGEVESQEEKKLYKIAESRIEAVSDKIMCFGDDTRETTVDKAEDELAAAKESQTDVLIGINKRLASIKKTFGSVTFVVPSETVAPINEEYSAEYDEFIISKYLMLSAIQPVSDVSTNRPVNRNAVQALKQYGSLYSWIVPHPIPAVIPYPRPGLNNTHNYYTVGSMKTIEQPTSRKDNFMASHSPACMLVLVDENSEFHAVHLHVDYADRKGYRKSRPMVLYDGLCFTVDGVKEVDSKDRAVFVTDDHEPYHHSGVVGAVRSINQLFQPYTFINGGDASDCEPVSHHNFDKPGILEGLRVSKMLDGLRRLLDAETDCESIKERILIDSNHADWLTQFVERLPQLQGILDWETVAYTYLPSWQVRLRQGDSSPPYKFGDYTIRHGDQESFQKAELIFNFGKYLCGHWHRHQAVRRMVSTGCGGGLSPLYQKGKENDWQNQVTTLTKTAGVTAVAPKIVLHDKARNTSRVAFRNQIYEVARYKTDKKSPI
;
A
#
# COMPACT_ATOMS: atom_id res chain seq x y z
N MET A 1 19.92 -14.59 -9.63
CA MET A 1 18.58 -13.98 -9.80
C MET A 1 17.99 -14.44 -11.12
N LYS A 2 16.74 -14.86 -11.14
CA LYS A 2 16.03 -15.33 -12.35
C LYS A 2 14.71 -14.57 -12.48
N ILE A 3 14.40 -14.06 -13.67
CA ILE A 3 13.12 -13.43 -13.97
C ILE A 3 12.06 -14.53 -14.14
N ARG A 4 10.90 -14.35 -13.50
CA ARG A 4 9.73 -15.20 -13.62
C ARG A 4 8.76 -14.63 -14.63
N LYS A 5 8.05 -15.49 -15.35
CA LYS A 5 6.92 -15.05 -16.17
C LYS A 5 5.82 -14.52 -15.25
N SER A 6 5.35 -13.31 -15.53
CA SER A 6 4.27 -12.66 -14.76
C SER A 6 3.36 -11.87 -15.67
N GLU A 7 2.12 -11.71 -15.26
CA GLU A 7 1.16 -10.77 -15.85
C GLU A 7 1.07 -9.53 -14.97
N THR A 8 0.98 -8.38 -15.60
CA THR A 8 0.89 -7.08 -14.92
C THR A 8 -0.48 -6.48 -15.12
N TYR A 9 -1.07 -5.99 -14.04
CA TYR A 9 -2.39 -5.37 -14.03
C TYR A 9 -2.31 -3.99 -13.37
N LEU A 10 -3.04 -3.03 -13.92
CA LEU A 10 -3.27 -1.73 -13.30
C LEU A 10 -4.75 -1.64 -12.90
N VAL A 11 -5.00 -1.50 -11.60
CA VAL A 11 -6.36 -1.37 -11.06
C VAL A 11 -6.60 0.09 -10.69
N ILE A 12 -7.65 0.67 -11.26
CA ILE A 12 -8.07 2.05 -11.04
C ILE A 12 -9.50 2.10 -10.53
N SER A 13 -9.86 3.19 -9.84
CA SER A 13 -11.23 3.41 -9.36
C SER A 13 -11.60 4.89 -9.43
N SER A 14 -12.80 5.20 -9.91
CA SER A 14 -13.27 6.58 -10.03
C SER A 14 -13.99 7.12 -8.79
N SER A 15 -14.34 6.27 -7.84
CA SER A 15 -15.04 6.60 -6.58
C SER A 15 -15.77 7.95 -6.56
N HIS A 16 -17.06 7.99 -6.89
CA HIS A 16 -18.06 9.04 -6.68
C HIS A 16 -17.75 10.50 -7.12
N LEU A 17 -16.54 10.85 -7.55
CA LEU A 17 -16.08 12.23 -7.68
C LEU A 17 -15.67 12.66 -9.08
N GLY A 18 -15.74 11.75 -10.04
CA GLY A 18 -15.26 12.00 -11.40
C GLY A 18 -13.76 11.73 -11.57
N ILE A 19 -13.22 12.12 -12.70
CA ILE A 19 -11.87 11.78 -13.16
C ILE A 19 -11.10 13.04 -13.49
N SER A 20 -9.87 13.15 -12.98
CA SER A 20 -8.91 14.18 -13.40
C SER A 20 -8.22 13.74 -14.70
N PRO A 21 -8.31 14.51 -15.80
CA PRO A 21 -7.65 14.17 -17.06
C PRO A 21 -6.13 14.01 -16.93
N ASP A 22 -5.49 14.81 -16.09
CA ASP A 22 -4.04 14.74 -15.88
C ASP A 22 -3.63 13.50 -15.08
N ILE A 23 -4.39 13.12 -14.05
CA ILE A 23 -4.17 11.87 -13.32
C ILE A 23 -4.37 10.67 -14.26
N LEU A 24 -5.42 10.71 -15.08
CA LEU A 24 -5.69 9.66 -16.06
C LEU A 24 -4.51 9.46 -17.02
N LYS A 25 -3.90 10.56 -17.52
CA LYS A 25 -2.69 10.50 -18.36
C LYS A 25 -1.51 9.88 -17.64
N VAL A 26 -1.27 10.24 -16.37
CA VAL A 26 -0.19 9.64 -15.57
C VAL A 26 -0.39 8.14 -15.43
N PHE A 27 -1.62 7.68 -15.11
CA PHE A 27 -1.93 6.26 -15.02
C PHE A 27 -1.83 5.54 -16.37
N GLY A 28 -2.20 6.21 -17.47
CA GLY A 28 -1.99 5.71 -18.84
C GLY A 28 -0.51 5.50 -19.16
N ASN A 29 0.37 6.39 -18.73
CA ASN A 29 1.81 6.24 -18.88
C ASN A 29 2.36 5.07 -18.06
N ILE A 30 1.82 4.82 -16.86
CA ILE A 30 2.17 3.64 -16.05
C ILE A 30 1.73 2.35 -16.77
N ALA A 31 0.47 2.30 -17.25
CA ALA A 31 -0.04 1.14 -17.98
C ALA A 31 0.80 0.82 -19.21
N LYS A 32 1.17 1.84 -19.97
CA LYS A 32 2.01 1.71 -21.17
C LYS A 32 3.43 1.23 -20.84
N GLU A 33 4.09 1.85 -19.86
CA GLU A 33 5.46 1.51 -19.45
C GLU A 33 5.57 0.05 -19.00
N PHE A 34 4.57 -0.42 -18.25
CA PHE A 34 4.57 -1.78 -17.70
C PHE A 34 3.80 -2.79 -18.56
N ASN A 35 3.26 -2.38 -19.71
CA ASN A 35 2.40 -3.21 -20.55
C ASN A 35 1.27 -3.89 -19.74
N ALA A 36 0.63 -3.11 -18.86
CA ALA A 36 -0.34 -3.60 -17.90
C ALA A 36 -1.73 -3.72 -18.51
N LYS A 37 -2.43 -4.83 -18.25
CA LYS A 37 -3.87 -4.93 -18.47
C LYS A 37 -4.57 -4.04 -17.45
N THR A 38 -5.55 -3.23 -17.88
CA THR A 38 -6.20 -2.26 -17.00
C THR A 38 -7.59 -2.76 -16.58
N PHE A 39 -7.84 -2.67 -15.26
CA PHE A 39 -9.16 -2.87 -14.67
C PHE A 39 -9.66 -1.57 -14.06
N HIS A 40 -10.90 -1.24 -14.33
CA HIS A 40 -11.63 -0.19 -13.61
C HIS A 40 -12.64 -0.87 -12.68
N ILE A 41 -12.56 -0.58 -11.38
CA ILE A 41 -13.45 -1.17 -10.38
C ILE A 41 -14.34 -0.11 -9.74
N GLY A 42 -15.58 -0.48 -9.44
CA GLY A 42 -16.58 0.39 -8.83
C GLY A 42 -17.36 1.22 -9.84
N GLU A 43 -18.20 2.12 -9.33
CA GLU A 43 -19.10 2.95 -10.13
C GLU A 43 -18.33 3.91 -11.05
N VAL A 44 -18.76 4.03 -12.29
CA VAL A 44 -18.24 5.03 -13.26
C VAL A 44 -18.99 6.35 -13.11
N GLU A 45 -20.26 6.27 -12.72
CA GLU A 45 -21.11 7.40 -12.37
C GLU A 45 -20.88 7.91 -10.95
N SER A 46 -21.13 9.20 -10.73
CA SER A 46 -21.17 9.77 -9.38
C SER A 46 -22.50 9.43 -8.68
N GLN A 47 -22.50 9.45 -7.35
CA GLN A 47 -23.73 9.27 -6.57
C GLN A 47 -24.81 10.31 -6.94
N GLU A 48 -24.40 11.53 -7.29
CA GLU A 48 -25.31 12.59 -7.72
C GLU A 48 -25.90 12.27 -9.10
N GLU A 49 -25.10 11.81 -10.06
CA GLU A 49 -25.57 11.38 -11.37
C GLU A 49 -26.51 10.18 -11.27
N LYS A 50 -26.17 9.17 -10.48
CA LYS A 50 -27.04 8.02 -10.21
C LYS A 50 -28.39 8.45 -9.63
N LYS A 51 -28.38 9.42 -8.70
CA LYS A 51 -29.60 9.99 -8.13
C LYS A 51 -30.40 10.77 -9.17
N LEU A 52 -29.76 11.60 -9.96
CA LEU A 52 -30.41 12.38 -11.02
C LEU A 52 -31.02 11.48 -12.10
N TYR A 53 -30.29 10.43 -12.50
CA TYR A 53 -30.80 9.46 -13.44
C TYR A 53 -32.06 8.76 -12.93
N LYS A 54 -32.03 8.24 -11.68
CA LYS A 54 -33.19 7.58 -11.05
C LYS A 54 -34.38 8.51 -10.87
N ILE A 55 -34.14 9.79 -10.54
CA ILE A 55 -35.21 10.79 -10.47
C ILE A 55 -35.83 11.04 -11.85
N ALA A 56 -34.99 11.14 -12.89
CA ALA A 56 -35.48 11.32 -14.26
C ALA A 56 -36.28 10.09 -14.74
N GLU A 57 -35.78 8.88 -14.46
CA GLU A 57 -36.43 7.61 -14.77
C GLU A 57 -37.82 7.52 -14.12
N SER A 58 -37.91 7.75 -12.80
CA SER A 58 -39.19 7.75 -12.08
C SER A 58 -40.18 8.81 -12.60
N ARG A 59 -39.66 9.98 -13.03
CA ARG A 59 -40.51 11.03 -13.66
C ARG A 59 -41.01 10.60 -15.03
N ILE A 60 -40.15 9.97 -15.84
CA ILE A 60 -40.53 9.44 -17.16
C ILE A 60 -41.67 8.43 -16.99
N GLU A 61 -41.53 7.47 -16.07
CA GLU A 61 -42.56 6.48 -15.77
C GLU A 61 -43.86 7.13 -15.33
N ALA A 62 -43.84 7.99 -14.30
CA ALA A 62 -45.01 8.63 -13.74
C ALA A 62 -45.75 9.50 -14.75
N VAL A 63 -45.02 10.24 -15.59
CA VAL A 63 -45.63 11.11 -16.64
C VAL A 63 -46.15 10.28 -17.81
N SER A 64 -45.44 9.21 -18.19
CA SER A 64 -45.91 8.30 -19.24
C SER A 64 -47.20 7.59 -18.83
N ASP A 65 -47.29 7.12 -17.60
CA ASP A 65 -48.53 6.53 -17.04
C ASP A 65 -49.66 7.51 -17.01
N LYS A 66 -49.36 8.75 -16.65
CA LYS A 66 -50.36 9.86 -16.66
C LYS A 66 -50.87 10.15 -18.06
N ILE A 67 -49.98 10.20 -19.06
CA ILE A 67 -50.35 10.40 -20.47
C ILE A 67 -51.23 9.27 -20.95
N MET A 68 -50.88 8.00 -20.62
CA MET A 68 -51.69 6.82 -21.01
C MET A 68 -53.08 6.81 -20.36
N CYS A 69 -53.25 7.47 -19.22
CA CYS A 69 -54.55 7.58 -18.55
C CYS A 69 -55.43 8.75 -19.05
N PHE A 70 -54.95 9.59 -19.98
CA PHE A 70 -55.77 10.67 -20.51
C PHE A 70 -56.86 10.11 -21.43
N GLY A 71 -58.12 10.51 -21.14
CA GLY A 71 -59.28 10.18 -22.02
C GLY A 71 -59.48 11.24 -23.10
N ASP A 72 -60.37 10.93 -24.04
CA ASP A 72 -60.70 11.79 -25.19
C ASP A 72 -61.17 13.18 -24.81
N ASP A 73 -61.70 13.35 -23.57
CA ASP A 73 -62.17 14.64 -23.05
C ASP A 73 -61.09 15.44 -22.32
N THR A 74 -59.85 15.00 -22.31
CA THR A 74 -58.75 15.70 -21.61
C THR A 74 -58.40 16.99 -22.37
N ARG A 75 -58.30 18.15 -21.64
CA ARG A 75 -57.96 19.42 -22.27
C ARG A 75 -56.57 19.33 -22.94
N GLU A 76 -56.47 19.77 -24.18
CA GLU A 76 -55.25 19.80 -24.97
C GLU A 76 -54.05 20.42 -24.22
N THR A 77 -54.28 21.54 -23.52
CA THR A 77 -53.28 22.20 -22.67
C THR A 77 -52.76 21.36 -21.51
N THR A 78 -53.48 20.32 -21.09
CA THR A 78 -53.08 19.40 -20.04
C THR A 78 -52.20 18.30 -20.59
N VAL A 79 -52.48 17.86 -21.80
CA VAL A 79 -51.66 16.89 -22.55
C VAL A 79 -50.33 17.55 -22.93
N ASP A 80 -50.35 18.74 -23.51
CA ASP A 80 -49.15 19.51 -23.89
C ASP A 80 -48.19 19.68 -22.69
N LYS A 81 -48.73 20.04 -21.51
CA LYS A 81 -47.90 20.16 -20.28
C LYS A 81 -47.28 18.86 -19.83
N ALA A 82 -47.99 17.75 -19.96
CA ALA A 82 -47.44 16.45 -19.61
C ALA A 82 -46.37 15.98 -20.60
N GLU A 83 -46.56 16.27 -21.88
CA GLU A 83 -45.56 16.03 -22.92
C GLU A 83 -44.28 16.87 -22.72
N ASP A 84 -44.43 18.15 -22.34
CA ASP A 84 -43.30 19.02 -21.98
C ASP A 84 -42.54 18.49 -20.75
N GLU A 85 -43.27 18.03 -19.71
CA GLU A 85 -42.66 17.41 -18.53
C GLU A 85 -41.89 16.12 -18.89
N LEU A 86 -42.45 15.32 -19.78
CA LEU A 86 -41.82 14.09 -20.26
C LEU A 86 -40.54 14.37 -21.06
N ALA A 87 -40.60 15.39 -21.95
CA ALA A 87 -39.46 15.82 -22.73
C ALA A 87 -38.32 16.33 -21.83
N ALA A 88 -38.61 17.16 -20.83
CA ALA A 88 -37.64 17.67 -19.87
C ALA A 88 -37.02 16.56 -19.02
N ALA A 89 -37.78 15.52 -18.61
CA ALA A 89 -37.27 14.40 -17.87
C ALA A 89 -36.31 13.52 -18.72
N LYS A 90 -36.68 13.27 -19.99
CA LYS A 90 -35.83 12.55 -20.95
C LYS A 90 -34.54 13.31 -21.28
N GLU A 91 -34.62 14.64 -21.43
CA GLU A 91 -33.44 15.50 -21.62
C GLU A 91 -32.48 15.39 -20.42
N SER A 92 -33.00 15.52 -19.19
CA SER A 92 -32.20 15.37 -17.96
C SER A 92 -31.52 14.00 -17.85
N GLN A 93 -32.21 12.91 -18.19
CA GLN A 93 -31.63 11.58 -18.21
C GLN A 93 -30.52 11.48 -19.28
N THR A 94 -30.76 12.03 -20.45
CA THR A 94 -29.82 12.04 -21.58
C THR A 94 -28.54 12.80 -21.22
N ASP A 95 -28.64 13.95 -20.55
CA ASP A 95 -27.49 14.75 -20.13
C ASP A 95 -26.58 14.00 -19.16
N VAL A 96 -27.17 13.26 -18.21
CA VAL A 96 -26.41 12.38 -17.29
C VAL A 96 -25.65 11.31 -18.07
N LEU A 97 -26.32 10.62 -18.99
CA LEU A 97 -25.71 9.58 -19.82
C LEU A 97 -24.58 10.14 -20.73
N ILE A 98 -24.75 11.33 -21.28
CA ILE A 98 -23.70 12.01 -22.06
C ILE A 98 -22.45 12.25 -21.19
N GLY A 99 -22.62 12.68 -19.95
CA GLY A 99 -21.51 12.88 -19.00
C GLY A 99 -20.76 11.58 -18.70
N ILE A 100 -21.50 10.50 -18.44
CA ILE A 100 -20.94 9.17 -18.19
C ILE A 100 -20.19 8.67 -19.44
N ASN A 101 -20.80 8.74 -20.61
CA ASN A 101 -20.19 8.29 -21.88
C ASN A 101 -18.89 9.05 -22.20
N LYS A 102 -18.82 10.35 -21.95
CA LYS A 102 -17.58 11.13 -22.11
C LYS A 102 -16.46 10.59 -21.21
N ARG A 103 -16.76 10.19 -19.98
CA ARG A 103 -15.76 9.59 -19.07
C ARG A 103 -15.31 8.22 -19.55
N LEU A 104 -16.24 7.35 -19.93
CA LEU A 104 -15.93 6.01 -20.50
C LEU A 104 -15.03 6.14 -21.73
N ALA A 105 -15.37 7.04 -22.65
CA ALA A 105 -14.57 7.31 -23.84
C ALA A 105 -13.16 7.84 -23.49
N SER A 106 -13.03 8.67 -22.47
CA SER A 106 -11.74 9.18 -22.00
C SER A 106 -10.88 8.07 -21.40
N ILE A 107 -11.47 7.17 -20.61
CA ILE A 107 -10.78 5.99 -20.05
C ILE A 107 -10.31 5.09 -21.18
N LYS A 108 -11.22 4.70 -22.08
CA LYS A 108 -10.90 3.84 -23.25
C LYS A 108 -9.81 4.44 -24.14
N LYS A 109 -9.90 5.75 -24.43
CA LYS A 109 -8.85 6.46 -25.19
C LYS A 109 -7.48 6.41 -24.53
N THR A 110 -7.44 6.47 -23.19
CA THR A 110 -6.18 6.51 -22.44
C THR A 110 -5.52 5.14 -22.34
N PHE A 111 -6.30 4.10 -22.06
CA PHE A 111 -5.76 2.76 -21.78
C PHE A 111 -5.91 1.77 -22.95
N GLY A 112 -6.69 2.10 -23.98
CA GLY A 112 -7.02 1.20 -25.08
C GLY A 112 -8.06 0.16 -24.66
N SER A 113 -7.63 -0.96 -24.08
CA SER A 113 -8.52 -2.00 -23.55
C SER A 113 -8.65 -1.89 -22.04
N VAL A 114 -9.87 -1.87 -21.53
CA VAL A 114 -10.17 -1.80 -20.08
C VAL A 114 -11.29 -2.79 -19.78
N THR A 115 -11.10 -3.61 -18.76
CA THR A 115 -12.17 -4.43 -18.20
C THR A 115 -12.81 -3.68 -17.03
N PHE A 116 -14.12 -3.49 -17.07
CA PHE A 116 -14.89 -2.84 -16.02
C PHE A 116 -15.46 -3.89 -15.08
N VAL A 117 -15.16 -3.76 -13.79
CA VAL A 117 -15.80 -4.55 -12.73
C VAL A 117 -16.69 -3.59 -11.98
N VAL A 118 -18.00 -3.68 -12.20
CA VAL A 118 -18.99 -2.70 -11.76
C VAL A 118 -20.12 -3.36 -10.96
N PRO A 119 -20.76 -2.60 -10.04
CA PRO A 119 -21.97 -3.12 -9.38
C PRO A 119 -23.06 -3.46 -10.39
N SER A 120 -23.82 -4.52 -10.12
CA SER A 120 -24.97 -4.92 -10.95
C SER A 120 -26.04 -3.83 -11.09
N GLU A 121 -26.09 -2.89 -10.14
CA GLU A 121 -27.00 -1.73 -10.14
C GLU A 121 -26.45 -0.49 -10.87
N THR A 122 -25.35 -0.60 -11.61
CA THR A 122 -24.79 0.56 -12.32
C THR A 122 -25.76 1.08 -13.37
N VAL A 123 -25.87 2.41 -13.49
CA VAL A 123 -26.65 3.07 -14.55
C VAL A 123 -25.79 3.42 -15.76
N ALA A 124 -24.46 3.24 -15.66
CA ALA A 124 -23.56 3.49 -16.77
C ALA A 124 -23.91 2.56 -17.95
N PRO A 125 -23.99 3.08 -19.19
CA PRO A 125 -24.29 2.29 -20.38
C PRO A 125 -23.08 1.44 -20.80
N ILE A 126 -22.68 0.53 -19.94
CA ILE A 126 -21.60 -0.43 -20.19
C ILE A 126 -22.23 -1.57 -20.98
N ASN A 127 -22.07 -1.53 -22.28
CA ASN A 127 -22.65 -2.45 -23.24
C ASN A 127 -21.56 -3.33 -23.89
N GLU A 128 -21.90 -4.02 -24.97
CA GLU A 128 -20.99 -4.90 -25.72
C GLU A 128 -19.70 -4.21 -26.23
N GLU A 129 -19.67 -2.88 -26.28
CA GLU A 129 -18.47 -2.11 -26.66
C GLU A 129 -17.39 -2.13 -25.56
N TYR A 130 -17.77 -2.40 -24.30
CA TYR A 130 -16.88 -2.45 -23.14
C TYR A 130 -16.89 -3.86 -22.57
N SER A 131 -15.71 -4.40 -22.28
CA SER A 131 -15.61 -5.63 -21.49
C SER A 131 -16.05 -5.33 -20.07
N ALA A 132 -17.13 -5.93 -19.62
CA ALA A 132 -17.69 -5.72 -18.29
C ALA A 132 -17.88 -7.02 -17.54
N GLU A 133 -17.52 -6.99 -16.26
CA GLU A 133 -17.80 -8.03 -15.28
C GLU A 133 -18.59 -7.40 -14.12
N TYR A 134 -19.56 -8.11 -13.61
CA TYR A 134 -20.43 -7.59 -12.57
C TYR A 134 -20.06 -8.17 -11.20
N ASP A 135 -20.00 -7.27 -10.21
CA ASP A 135 -19.76 -7.54 -8.82
C ASP A 135 -18.36 -8.05 -8.48
N GLU A 136 -17.85 -9.10 -9.12
CA GLU A 136 -16.58 -9.73 -8.74
C GLU A 136 -15.80 -10.26 -9.96
N PHE A 137 -14.47 -10.22 -9.88
CA PHE A 137 -13.57 -10.79 -10.88
C PHE A 137 -12.33 -11.42 -10.22
N ILE A 138 -12.02 -12.66 -10.57
CA ILE A 138 -10.86 -13.39 -10.05
C ILE A 138 -9.64 -13.11 -10.91
N ILE A 139 -8.66 -12.36 -10.36
CA ILE A 139 -7.36 -12.12 -11.03
C ILE A 139 -6.45 -13.34 -10.89
N SER A 140 -6.43 -13.96 -9.70
CA SER A 140 -5.59 -15.12 -9.42
C SER A 140 -6.26 -16.05 -8.39
N LYS A 141 -5.70 -17.23 -8.18
CA LYS A 141 -6.16 -18.16 -7.14
C LYS A 141 -6.31 -17.54 -5.75
N TYR A 142 -5.61 -16.44 -5.48
CA TYR A 142 -5.54 -15.82 -4.15
C TYR A 142 -5.96 -14.36 -4.15
N LEU A 143 -6.38 -13.80 -5.30
CA LEU A 143 -6.72 -12.39 -5.42
C LEU A 143 -8.00 -12.18 -6.22
N MET A 144 -8.92 -11.42 -5.63
CA MET A 144 -10.21 -11.07 -6.22
C MET A 144 -10.39 -9.55 -6.27
N LEU A 145 -10.96 -9.06 -7.36
CA LEU A 145 -11.52 -7.71 -7.45
C LEU A 145 -13.00 -7.77 -7.08
N SER A 146 -13.49 -6.80 -6.32
CA SER A 146 -14.92 -6.60 -6.11
C SER A 146 -15.30 -5.16 -6.42
N ALA A 147 -16.38 -4.99 -7.17
CA ALA A 147 -16.97 -3.69 -7.44
C ALA A 147 -17.78 -3.17 -6.24
N ILE A 148 -18.20 -4.06 -5.36
CA ILE A 148 -19.07 -3.74 -4.23
C ILE A 148 -18.20 -3.35 -3.04
N GLN A 149 -18.45 -2.15 -2.51
CA GLN A 149 -17.95 -1.81 -1.18
C GLN A 149 -18.77 -2.60 -0.16
N PRO A 150 -18.14 -3.38 0.72
CA PRO A 150 -18.85 -4.23 1.68
C PRO A 150 -19.73 -3.47 2.69
N VAL A 151 -19.72 -2.16 2.66
CA VAL A 151 -20.53 -1.30 3.54
C VAL A 151 -20.99 -0.07 2.75
N SER A 152 -22.28 0.02 2.51
CA SER A 152 -22.95 1.13 1.83
C SER A 152 -22.86 2.47 2.58
N ASP A 153 -22.51 2.46 3.84
CA ASP A 153 -22.32 3.65 4.65
C ASP A 153 -20.83 4.03 4.70
N VAL A 154 -20.39 4.79 3.73
CA VAL A 154 -19.20 5.62 3.85
C VAL A 154 -19.52 6.76 4.82
N SER A 155 -19.96 6.42 6.04
CA SER A 155 -20.00 7.39 7.11
C SER A 155 -18.56 7.76 7.41
N THR A 156 -18.26 9.00 7.16
CA THR A 156 -16.97 9.69 7.21
C THR A 156 -16.16 9.47 8.50
N ASN A 157 -16.77 8.90 9.50
CA ASN A 157 -16.24 8.70 10.85
C ASN A 157 -15.85 7.24 11.17
N ARG A 158 -16.02 6.30 10.23
CA ARG A 158 -15.65 4.90 10.49
C ARG A 158 -14.28 4.58 9.89
N PRO A 159 -13.34 4.05 10.67
CA PRO A 159 -12.06 3.59 10.17
C PRO A 159 -12.25 2.55 9.06
N VAL A 160 -11.44 2.62 7.99
CA VAL A 160 -11.40 1.64 6.89
C VAL A 160 -11.32 0.20 7.44
N ASN A 161 -10.68 0.00 8.58
CA ASN A 161 -10.55 -1.28 9.29
C ASN A 161 -11.88 -1.95 9.64
N ARG A 162 -12.92 -1.19 9.98
CA ARG A 162 -14.25 -1.78 10.27
C ARG A 162 -14.90 -2.34 9.02
N ASN A 163 -14.68 -1.70 7.89
CA ASN A 163 -15.20 -2.13 6.59
C ASN A 163 -14.51 -3.44 6.16
N ALA A 164 -13.19 -3.53 6.35
CA ALA A 164 -12.44 -4.75 6.07
C ALA A 164 -12.92 -5.94 6.91
N VAL A 165 -13.11 -5.77 8.22
CA VAL A 165 -13.63 -6.83 9.11
C VAL A 165 -15.03 -7.27 8.69
N GLN A 166 -15.87 -6.35 8.24
CA GLN A 166 -17.22 -6.64 7.80
C GLN A 166 -17.23 -7.37 6.45
N ALA A 167 -16.35 -6.96 5.51
CA ALA A 167 -16.11 -7.65 4.25
C ALA A 167 -15.64 -9.09 4.48
N LEU A 168 -14.68 -9.29 5.37
CA LEU A 168 -14.18 -10.61 5.73
C LEU A 168 -15.27 -11.54 6.30
N LYS A 169 -16.20 -10.98 7.09
CA LYS A 169 -17.36 -11.73 7.60
C LYS A 169 -18.33 -12.13 6.48
N GLN A 170 -18.46 -11.30 5.46
CA GLN A 170 -19.41 -11.51 4.36
C GLN A 170 -18.83 -12.41 3.28
N TYR A 171 -17.57 -12.22 2.89
CA TYR A 171 -16.94 -12.89 1.74
C TYR A 171 -15.97 -14.02 2.14
N GLY A 172 -15.66 -14.15 3.43
CA GLY A 172 -14.70 -15.13 3.92
C GLY A 172 -13.24 -14.77 3.69
N SER A 173 -12.35 -15.62 4.19
CA SER A 173 -10.90 -15.37 4.23
C SER A 173 -10.12 -16.15 3.15
N LEU A 174 -10.75 -16.62 2.08
CA LEU A 174 -10.10 -17.43 1.04
C LEU A 174 -9.23 -16.62 0.07
N TYR A 175 -9.52 -15.34 -0.09
CA TYR A 175 -8.88 -14.45 -1.04
C TYR A 175 -8.34 -13.19 -0.36
N SER A 176 -7.32 -12.58 -0.93
CA SER A 176 -7.07 -11.16 -0.78
C SER A 176 -8.03 -10.39 -1.68
N TRP A 177 -8.44 -9.20 -1.25
CA TRP A 177 -9.48 -8.43 -1.94
C TRP A 177 -8.95 -7.07 -2.37
N ILE A 178 -9.32 -6.64 -3.56
CA ILE A 178 -9.15 -5.26 -4.02
C ILE A 178 -10.54 -4.68 -4.26
N VAL A 179 -10.86 -3.59 -3.56
CA VAL A 179 -12.18 -2.95 -3.62
C VAL A 179 -12.08 -1.46 -3.91
N PRO A 180 -13.12 -0.86 -4.51
CA PRO A 180 -13.16 0.59 -4.73
C PRO A 180 -13.36 1.30 -3.39
N HIS A 181 -12.50 2.29 -3.11
CA HIS A 181 -12.66 3.18 -1.96
C HIS A 181 -11.78 4.43 -2.18
N PRO A 182 -12.24 5.65 -1.82
CA PRO A 182 -11.49 6.87 -2.06
C PRO A 182 -10.22 7.04 -1.21
N ILE A 183 -10.08 6.25 -0.14
CA ILE A 183 -8.88 6.24 0.71
C ILE A 183 -8.11 4.95 0.44
N PRO A 184 -6.91 5.01 -0.13
CA PRO A 184 -6.07 3.82 -0.30
C PRO A 184 -5.62 3.28 1.05
N ALA A 185 -5.80 1.98 1.25
CA ALA A 185 -5.39 1.29 2.48
C ALA A 185 -5.02 -0.17 2.22
N VAL A 186 -4.19 -0.71 3.10
CA VAL A 186 -3.86 -2.13 3.19
C VAL A 186 -4.13 -2.60 4.60
N ILE A 187 -4.97 -3.61 4.75
CA ILE A 187 -5.34 -4.18 6.03
C ILE A 187 -5.04 -5.67 5.99
N PRO A 188 -4.01 -6.13 6.71
CA PRO A 188 -3.65 -7.54 6.77
C PRO A 188 -4.62 -8.32 7.66
N TYR A 189 -4.79 -9.59 7.34
CA TYR A 189 -5.49 -10.54 8.20
C TYR A 189 -4.87 -11.93 8.10
N PRO A 190 -4.84 -12.68 9.21
CA PRO A 190 -4.20 -13.97 9.25
C PRO A 190 -4.94 -14.97 8.35
N ARG A 191 -4.16 -15.86 7.74
CA ARG A 191 -4.67 -16.97 6.94
C ARG A 191 -4.44 -18.27 7.71
N PRO A 192 -5.49 -18.96 8.17
CA PRO A 192 -5.35 -20.18 8.93
C PRO A 192 -4.53 -21.25 8.19
N GLY A 193 -3.54 -21.83 8.88
CA GLY A 193 -2.74 -22.93 8.39
C GLY A 193 -1.73 -22.60 7.27
N LEU A 194 -1.54 -21.32 6.90
CA LEU A 194 -0.61 -20.90 5.87
C LEU A 194 0.29 -19.75 6.38
N ASN A 195 1.56 -19.78 6.00
CA ASN A 195 2.54 -18.75 6.38
C ASN A 195 2.39 -17.43 5.60
N ASN A 196 1.31 -17.26 4.84
CA ASN A 196 1.04 -16.07 4.03
C ASN A 196 -0.21 -15.37 4.56
N THR A 197 -0.10 -14.09 4.76
CA THR A 197 -1.20 -13.21 5.17
C THR A 197 -2.02 -12.81 3.95
N HIS A 198 -3.32 -12.78 4.09
CA HIS A 198 -4.20 -12.11 3.13
C HIS A 198 -4.27 -10.62 3.45
N ASN A 199 -4.55 -9.84 2.42
CA ASN A 199 -4.72 -8.41 2.53
C ASN A 199 -6.06 -7.97 1.94
N TYR A 200 -6.67 -7.01 2.59
CA TYR A 200 -7.77 -6.23 2.04
C TYR A 200 -7.21 -4.90 1.57
N TYR A 201 -7.30 -4.64 0.28
CA TYR A 201 -6.79 -3.45 -0.38
C TYR A 201 -7.95 -2.54 -0.80
N THR A 202 -7.79 -1.24 -0.60
CA THR A 202 -8.66 -0.22 -1.18
C THR A 202 -7.86 0.65 -2.13
N VAL A 203 -8.36 0.92 -3.34
CA VAL A 203 -7.53 1.45 -4.44
C VAL A 203 -7.17 2.92 -4.30
N GLY A 204 -8.10 3.77 -3.87
CA GLY A 204 -7.99 5.22 -3.94
C GLY A 204 -8.89 5.81 -5.04
N SER A 205 -8.71 7.09 -5.37
CA SER A 205 -9.54 7.80 -6.33
C SER A 205 -8.74 8.33 -7.53
N MET A 206 -9.43 8.72 -8.60
CA MET A 206 -8.84 9.42 -9.75
C MET A 206 -9.12 10.91 -9.74
N LYS A 207 -9.52 11.50 -8.62
CA LYS A 207 -9.80 12.92 -8.51
C LYS A 207 -8.74 13.67 -7.72
N THR A 208 -8.47 14.90 -8.14
CA THR A 208 -7.65 15.88 -7.41
C THR A 208 -8.35 16.31 -6.13
N ILE A 209 -7.59 16.48 -5.07
CA ILE A 209 -8.08 17.06 -3.81
C ILE A 209 -8.20 18.58 -4.02
N GLU A 210 -9.42 19.10 -3.95
CA GLU A 210 -9.66 20.53 -3.79
C GLU A 210 -9.58 20.90 -2.31
N GLN A 211 -9.21 22.15 -2.00
CA GLN A 211 -9.15 22.59 -0.61
C GLN A 211 -10.54 22.48 0.04
N PRO A 212 -10.67 21.90 1.23
CA PRO A 212 -11.94 21.77 1.90
C PRO A 212 -12.46 23.14 2.35
N THR A 213 -13.69 23.49 1.95
CA THR A 213 -14.38 24.73 2.34
C THR A 213 -15.54 24.47 3.31
N SER A 214 -15.91 23.20 3.54
CA SER A 214 -17.01 22.81 4.40
C SER A 214 -16.77 21.47 5.13
N ARG A 215 -17.68 21.07 6.04
CA ARG A 215 -17.61 19.72 6.67
C ARG A 215 -17.72 18.58 5.65
N LYS A 216 -18.48 18.76 4.57
CA LYS A 216 -18.58 17.82 3.46
C LYS A 216 -17.24 17.75 2.72
N ASP A 217 -16.53 18.87 2.60
CA ASP A 217 -15.24 18.96 1.96
C ASP A 217 -14.11 18.37 2.81
N ASN A 218 -14.23 18.32 4.14
CA ASN A 218 -13.27 17.61 5.00
C ASN A 218 -13.23 16.11 4.72
N PHE A 219 -14.37 15.52 4.37
CA PHE A 219 -14.39 14.14 3.86
C PHE A 219 -13.72 14.03 2.49
N MET A 220 -14.01 14.96 1.59
CA MET A 220 -13.38 15.01 0.27
C MET A 220 -11.87 15.22 0.35
N ALA A 221 -11.38 15.99 1.33
CA ALA A 221 -9.97 16.16 1.63
C ALA A 221 -9.29 14.87 2.12
N SER A 222 -10.06 13.87 2.57
CA SER A 222 -9.53 12.56 2.94
C SER A 222 -9.26 11.66 1.73
N HIS A 223 -9.80 11.96 0.57
CA HIS A 223 -9.57 11.22 -0.65
C HIS A 223 -8.12 11.37 -1.11
N SER A 224 -7.51 10.27 -1.48
CA SER A 224 -6.12 10.26 -1.94
C SER A 224 -6.06 9.63 -3.33
N PRO A 225 -5.63 10.39 -4.35
CA PRO A 225 -5.51 9.84 -5.68
C PRO A 225 -4.43 8.75 -5.71
N ALA A 226 -4.85 7.56 -6.14
CA ALA A 226 -3.97 6.40 -6.27
C ALA A 226 -4.55 5.38 -7.26
N CYS A 227 -3.68 4.50 -7.75
CA CYS A 227 -4.04 3.26 -8.41
C CYS A 227 -3.25 2.11 -7.78
N MET A 228 -3.54 0.87 -8.16
CA MET A 228 -2.77 -0.28 -7.73
C MET A 228 -2.08 -0.95 -8.91
N LEU A 229 -0.82 -1.27 -8.73
CA LEU A 229 -0.07 -2.16 -9.62
C LEU A 229 -0.07 -3.56 -9.01
N VAL A 230 -0.50 -4.55 -9.80
CA VAL A 230 -0.58 -5.95 -9.40
C VAL A 230 0.20 -6.80 -10.38
N LEU A 231 1.08 -7.64 -9.88
CA LEU A 231 1.82 -8.62 -10.65
C LEU A 231 1.39 -10.01 -10.18
N VAL A 232 1.06 -10.89 -11.11
CA VAL A 232 0.70 -12.28 -10.83
C VAL A 232 1.67 -13.20 -11.54
N ASP A 233 2.29 -14.12 -10.81
CA ASP A 233 3.23 -15.09 -11.38
C ASP A 233 2.52 -16.36 -11.90
N GLU A 234 3.30 -17.23 -12.54
CA GLU A 234 2.86 -18.51 -13.08
C GLU A 234 2.30 -19.49 -12.04
N ASN A 235 2.51 -19.24 -10.76
CA ASN A 235 1.96 -20.05 -9.65
C ASN A 235 0.70 -19.40 -9.03
N SER A 236 0.17 -18.36 -9.64
CA SER A 236 -0.97 -17.55 -9.13
C SER A 236 -0.67 -16.79 -7.82
N GLU A 237 0.61 -16.70 -7.43
CA GLU A 237 1.01 -15.78 -6.36
C GLU A 237 1.06 -14.35 -6.89
N PHE A 238 0.80 -13.39 -6.04
CA PHE A 238 0.71 -12.00 -6.48
C PHE A 238 1.50 -11.04 -5.58
N HIS A 239 1.88 -9.91 -6.19
CA HIS A 239 2.42 -8.74 -5.53
C HIS A 239 1.55 -7.54 -5.88
N ALA A 240 1.10 -6.80 -4.88
CA ALA A 240 0.26 -5.63 -5.07
C ALA A 240 0.85 -4.43 -4.32
N VAL A 241 0.84 -3.27 -4.96
CA VAL A 241 1.37 -2.02 -4.41
C VAL A 241 0.51 -0.83 -4.81
N HIS A 242 0.27 0.10 -3.88
CA HIS A 242 -0.35 1.36 -4.18
C HIS A 242 0.64 2.33 -4.84
N LEU A 243 0.20 2.91 -5.94
CA LEU A 243 0.89 3.97 -6.64
C LEU A 243 0.12 5.27 -6.38
N HIS A 244 0.63 6.06 -5.46
CA HIS A 244 0.00 7.30 -5.04
C HIS A 244 0.36 8.46 -5.95
N VAL A 245 -0.61 9.31 -6.24
CA VAL A 245 -0.37 10.58 -6.95
C VAL A 245 0.10 11.64 -5.96
N ASP A 246 1.19 12.31 -6.31
CA ASP A 246 1.75 13.46 -5.63
C ASP A 246 1.81 14.67 -6.56
N TYR A 247 2.14 15.84 -6.01
CA TYR A 247 2.23 17.10 -6.74
C TYR A 247 3.54 17.82 -6.41
N ALA A 248 4.32 18.15 -7.40
CA ALA A 248 5.67 18.72 -7.25
C ALA A 248 5.72 20.09 -6.56
N ASP A 249 4.67 20.87 -6.64
CA ASP A 249 4.61 22.21 -6.03
C ASP A 249 3.36 22.36 -5.17
N ARG A 250 3.57 22.51 -3.85
CA ARG A 250 2.50 22.73 -2.87
C ARG A 250 2.10 24.20 -2.72
N LYS A 251 2.86 25.14 -3.30
CA LYS A 251 2.61 26.59 -3.13
C LYS A 251 1.42 27.15 -3.94
N GLY A 252 0.72 26.28 -4.64
CA GLY A 252 -0.50 26.67 -5.35
C GLY A 252 -1.12 25.48 -6.08
N TYR A 253 -2.09 24.82 -5.46
CA TYR A 253 -2.81 23.65 -6.00
C TYR A 253 -3.32 23.79 -7.46
N ARG A 254 -3.43 25.00 -7.97
CA ARG A 254 -3.88 25.24 -9.35
C ARG A 254 -2.79 25.12 -10.43
N LYS A 255 -1.51 24.96 -10.05
CA LYS A 255 -0.38 24.88 -11.00
C LYS A 255 0.49 23.62 -10.85
N SER A 256 0.25 22.81 -9.82
CA SER A 256 1.03 21.60 -9.59
C SER A 256 0.59 20.47 -10.51
N ARG A 257 1.56 19.89 -11.24
CA ARG A 257 1.29 18.73 -12.11
C ARG A 257 1.33 17.44 -11.31
N PRO A 258 0.40 16.50 -11.54
CA PRO A 258 0.41 15.20 -10.88
C PRO A 258 1.62 14.37 -11.32
N MET A 259 2.18 13.64 -10.37
CA MET A 259 3.24 12.66 -10.59
C MET A 259 3.03 11.43 -9.74
N VAL A 260 3.59 10.30 -10.19
CA VAL A 260 3.69 9.05 -9.43
C VAL A 260 5.14 8.64 -9.40
N LEU A 261 5.65 8.30 -8.21
CA LEU A 261 6.99 7.75 -8.03
C LEU A 261 6.88 6.25 -7.70
N TYR A 262 7.66 5.44 -8.38
CA TYR A 262 7.70 4.00 -8.13
C TYR A 262 9.03 3.41 -8.60
N ASP A 263 9.74 2.69 -7.71
CA ASP A 263 10.96 1.94 -8.01
C ASP A 263 12.00 2.70 -8.86
N GLY A 264 12.26 3.95 -8.47
CA GLY A 264 13.23 4.80 -9.17
C GLY A 264 12.70 5.43 -10.46
N LEU A 265 11.42 5.29 -10.76
CA LEU A 265 10.74 5.94 -11.88
C LEU A 265 9.85 7.08 -11.41
N CYS A 266 9.78 8.14 -12.19
CA CYS A 266 8.86 9.27 -12.04
C CYS A 266 7.94 9.32 -13.26
N PHE A 267 6.67 9.06 -13.07
CA PHE A 267 5.60 9.14 -14.07
C PHE A 267 4.92 10.49 -13.96
N THR A 268 4.83 11.20 -15.08
CA THR A 268 4.16 12.50 -15.20
C THR A 268 3.21 12.49 -16.39
N VAL A 269 2.49 13.59 -16.62
CA VAL A 269 1.66 13.75 -17.83
C VAL A 269 2.48 13.74 -19.13
N ASP A 270 3.78 14.05 -19.05
CA ASP A 270 4.69 14.17 -20.18
C ASP A 270 5.44 12.84 -20.46
N GLY A 271 5.27 11.82 -19.63
CA GLY A 271 5.90 10.50 -19.76
C GLY A 271 6.60 10.02 -18.50
N VAL A 272 7.56 9.11 -18.67
CA VAL A 272 8.33 8.49 -17.59
C VAL A 272 9.79 8.93 -17.63
N LYS A 273 10.40 9.12 -16.45
CA LYS A 273 11.82 9.43 -16.28
C LYS A 273 12.41 8.63 -15.14
N GLU A 274 13.66 8.25 -15.25
CA GLU A 274 14.39 7.65 -14.17
C GLU A 274 14.83 8.71 -13.14
N VAL A 275 14.72 8.38 -11.86
CA VAL A 275 15.14 9.24 -10.74
C VAL A 275 16.59 8.92 -10.40
N ASP A 276 17.39 9.91 -10.03
CA ASP A 276 18.80 9.73 -9.64
C ASP A 276 18.94 8.75 -8.47
N SER A 277 20.01 7.97 -8.44
CA SER A 277 20.30 7.02 -7.36
C SER A 277 20.40 7.70 -5.99
N LYS A 278 20.89 8.95 -5.92
CA LYS A 278 20.95 9.76 -4.68
C LYS A 278 19.59 9.97 -4.02
N ASP A 279 18.54 9.84 -4.81
CA ASP A 279 17.16 10.02 -4.38
C ASP A 279 16.42 8.67 -4.15
N ARG A 280 17.19 7.58 -4.04
CA ARG A 280 16.70 6.23 -3.79
C ARG A 280 17.19 5.70 -2.46
N ALA A 281 16.30 5.06 -1.72
CA ALA A 281 16.66 4.31 -0.51
C ALA A 281 15.97 2.97 -0.44
N VAL A 282 16.59 2.01 0.24
CA VAL A 282 15.97 0.74 0.66
C VAL A 282 15.77 0.78 2.16
N PHE A 283 14.62 0.29 2.59
CA PHE A 283 14.23 0.18 4.00
C PHE A 283 13.91 -1.28 4.32
N VAL A 284 14.49 -1.78 5.41
CA VAL A 284 14.22 -3.09 6.03
C VAL A 284 14.08 -2.87 7.52
N THR A 285 13.40 -3.75 8.23
CA THR A 285 13.15 -3.61 9.67
C THR A 285 12.83 -4.97 10.30
N ASP A 286 12.95 -5.07 11.62
CA ASP A 286 12.53 -6.23 12.40
C ASP A 286 13.18 -7.53 11.90
N ASP A 287 14.49 -7.52 11.72
CA ASP A 287 15.26 -8.69 11.29
C ASP A 287 15.43 -9.69 12.44
N HIS A 288 15.59 -9.20 13.66
CA HIS A 288 15.74 -10.00 14.88
C HIS A 288 16.87 -11.03 14.78
N GLU A 289 18.08 -10.60 14.42
CA GLU A 289 19.24 -11.51 14.43
C GLU A 289 19.36 -12.20 15.81
N PRO A 290 19.40 -13.54 15.91
CA PRO A 290 19.72 -14.52 14.86
C PRO A 290 18.52 -15.12 14.11
N TYR A 291 17.31 -14.59 14.28
CA TYR A 291 16.06 -15.12 13.71
C TYR A 291 15.70 -14.50 12.36
N HIS A 292 16.60 -13.75 11.74
CA HIS A 292 16.39 -13.17 10.41
C HIS A 292 16.11 -14.26 9.36
N HIS A 293 15.25 -13.91 8.38
CA HIS A 293 14.91 -14.87 7.33
C HIS A 293 15.88 -14.72 6.15
N SER A 294 16.70 -15.75 5.90
CA SER A 294 17.71 -15.77 4.84
C SER A 294 17.19 -15.45 3.43
N GLY A 295 15.90 -15.71 3.18
CA GLY A 295 15.24 -15.36 1.94
C GLY A 295 14.97 -13.87 1.80
N VAL A 296 14.74 -13.17 2.92
CA VAL A 296 14.60 -11.70 2.93
C VAL A 296 15.95 -11.06 2.66
N VAL A 297 17.02 -11.50 3.32
CA VAL A 297 18.38 -11.00 3.05
C VAL A 297 18.74 -11.18 1.57
N GLY A 298 18.40 -12.32 0.96
CA GLY A 298 18.58 -12.56 -0.47
C GLY A 298 17.77 -11.61 -1.35
N ALA A 299 16.54 -11.30 -0.96
CA ALA A 299 15.68 -10.33 -1.65
C ALA A 299 16.23 -8.90 -1.53
N VAL A 300 16.67 -8.49 -0.33
CA VAL A 300 17.30 -7.19 -0.07
C VAL A 300 18.52 -6.98 -0.98
N ARG A 301 19.44 -7.95 -1.00
CA ARG A 301 20.63 -7.91 -1.89
C ARG A 301 20.25 -7.78 -3.36
N SER A 302 19.22 -8.52 -3.79
CA SER A 302 18.76 -8.45 -5.18
C SER A 302 18.10 -7.12 -5.52
N ILE A 303 17.29 -6.58 -4.62
CA ILE A 303 16.69 -5.24 -4.77
C ILE A 303 17.78 -4.18 -4.80
N ASN A 304 18.79 -4.24 -3.93
CA ASN A 304 19.90 -3.29 -3.96
C ASN A 304 20.63 -3.31 -5.32
N GLN A 305 20.86 -4.49 -5.90
CA GLN A 305 21.48 -4.61 -7.21
C GLN A 305 20.62 -4.05 -8.35
N LEU A 306 19.29 -4.19 -8.29
CA LEU A 306 18.36 -3.71 -9.31
C LEU A 306 18.07 -2.22 -9.18
N PHE A 307 17.87 -1.77 -7.97
CA PHE A 307 17.41 -0.42 -7.63
C PHE A 307 18.55 0.59 -7.51
N GLN A 308 19.77 0.11 -7.16
CA GLN A 308 20.95 0.93 -6.95
C GLN A 308 20.69 2.11 -5.99
N PRO A 309 20.26 1.83 -4.73
CA PRO A 309 19.99 2.88 -3.76
C PRO A 309 21.27 3.54 -3.29
N TYR A 310 21.20 4.84 -2.99
CA TYR A 310 22.29 5.57 -2.32
C TYR A 310 22.25 5.39 -0.80
N THR A 311 21.03 5.31 -0.24
CA THR A 311 20.79 5.20 1.20
C THR A 311 20.20 3.83 1.52
N PHE A 312 20.72 3.18 2.55
CA PHE A 312 20.11 2.00 3.15
C PHE A 312 19.65 2.34 4.57
N ILE A 313 18.43 1.98 4.93
CA ILE A 313 17.81 2.29 6.21
C ILE A 313 17.35 0.99 6.85
N ASN A 314 17.93 0.64 7.99
CA ASN A 314 17.37 -0.38 8.87
C ASN A 314 16.48 0.30 9.91
N GLY A 315 15.22 -0.07 9.94
CA GLY A 315 14.14 0.53 10.72
C GLY A 315 14.11 0.14 12.20
N GLY A 316 15.11 -0.58 12.68
CA GLY A 316 15.22 -1.06 14.06
C GLY A 316 14.90 -2.55 14.21
N ASP A 317 15.04 -3.05 15.43
CA ASP A 317 14.95 -4.47 15.78
C ASP A 317 15.79 -5.38 14.86
N ALA A 318 16.97 -4.87 14.46
CA ALA A 318 17.93 -5.63 13.67
C ALA A 318 18.51 -6.82 14.45
N SER A 319 18.63 -6.70 15.77
CA SER A 319 19.00 -7.78 16.70
C SER A 319 17.89 -8.04 17.70
N ASP A 320 17.69 -9.30 18.05
CA ASP A 320 16.70 -9.71 19.07
C ASP A 320 17.17 -9.42 20.50
N CYS A 321 18.44 -9.10 20.70
CA CYS A 321 19.05 -8.75 21.98
C CYS A 321 18.79 -9.75 23.13
N GLU A 322 18.55 -11.03 22.83
CA GLU A 322 18.22 -12.06 23.81
C GLU A 322 19.21 -12.17 24.99
N PRO A 323 20.57 -12.07 24.80
CA PRO A 323 21.52 -12.20 25.91
C PRO A 323 21.34 -11.14 27.01
N VAL A 324 20.72 -10.01 26.70
CA VAL A 324 20.52 -8.87 27.62
C VAL A 324 19.04 -8.58 27.88
N SER A 325 18.14 -9.38 27.31
CA SER A 325 16.69 -9.20 27.47
C SER A 325 16.25 -9.42 28.92
N HIS A 326 15.55 -8.46 29.49
CA HIS A 326 14.96 -8.56 30.81
C HIS A 326 13.94 -9.70 30.93
N HIS A 327 13.35 -10.14 29.81
CA HIS A 327 12.42 -11.27 29.76
C HIS A 327 13.09 -12.62 29.99
N ASN A 328 14.43 -12.69 29.94
CA ASN A 328 15.19 -13.93 30.02
C ASN A 328 16.04 -14.04 31.30
N PHE A 329 16.09 -13.05 32.18
CA PHE A 329 16.97 -13.04 33.36
C PHE A 329 16.70 -14.19 34.34
N ASP A 330 15.46 -14.61 34.44
CA ASP A 330 15.03 -15.74 35.29
C ASP A 330 14.98 -17.08 34.54
N LYS A 331 15.51 -17.13 33.31
CA LYS A 331 15.48 -18.30 32.42
C LYS A 331 16.89 -18.76 32.03
N PRO A 332 17.68 -19.30 32.96
CA PRO A 332 19.08 -19.64 32.71
C PRO A 332 19.25 -20.62 31.54
N GLY A 333 18.27 -21.51 31.32
CA GLY A 333 18.32 -22.46 30.19
C GLY A 333 18.20 -21.76 28.83
N ILE A 334 17.54 -20.60 28.74
CA ILE A 334 17.50 -19.78 27.51
C ILE A 334 18.84 -19.05 27.33
N LEU A 335 19.39 -18.53 28.41
CA LEU A 335 20.67 -17.78 28.39
C LEU A 335 21.90 -18.65 28.19
N GLU A 336 21.76 -19.99 28.34
CA GLU A 336 22.87 -20.92 28.18
C GLU A 336 23.47 -20.83 26.77
N GLY A 337 24.78 -20.53 26.73
CA GLY A 337 25.51 -20.40 25.47
C GLY A 337 25.29 -19.07 24.71
N LEU A 338 24.36 -18.23 25.11
CA LEU A 338 24.23 -16.88 24.57
C LEU A 338 25.37 -15.98 25.05
N ARG A 339 25.88 -15.13 24.16
CA ARG A 339 26.96 -14.18 24.45
C ARG A 339 26.69 -12.88 23.71
N VAL A 340 26.84 -11.75 24.39
CA VAL A 340 26.70 -10.42 23.84
C VAL A 340 27.63 -10.23 22.62
N SER A 341 28.88 -10.67 22.72
CA SER A 341 29.83 -10.58 21.60
C SER A 341 29.35 -11.30 20.36
N LYS A 342 28.77 -12.50 20.51
CA LYS A 342 28.22 -13.26 19.37
C LYS A 342 27.01 -12.58 18.75
N MET A 343 26.15 -11.98 19.58
CA MET A 343 25.01 -11.18 19.15
C MET A 343 25.48 -9.98 18.31
N LEU A 344 26.45 -9.21 18.81
CA LEU A 344 26.98 -8.04 18.10
C LEU A 344 27.71 -8.42 16.81
N ASP A 345 28.46 -9.53 16.81
CA ASP A 345 29.08 -10.07 15.58
C ASP A 345 28.03 -10.55 14.58
N GLY A 346 26.93 -11.14 15.04
CA GLY A 346 25.79 -11.52 14.23
C GLY A 346 25.14 -10.32 13.56
N LEU A 347 24.79 -9.33 14.38
CA LEU A 347 24.21 -8.06 13.90
C LEU A 347 25.08 -7.41 12.81
N ARG A 348 26.40 -7.29 13.06
CA ARG A 348 27.32 -6.72 12.07
C ARG A 348 27.30 -7.51 10.76
N ARG A 349 27.41 -8.85 10.83
CA ARG A 349 27.40 -9.71 9.62
C ARG A 349 26.11 -9.59 8.83
N LEU A 350 24.96 -9.50 9.51
CA LEU A 350 23.67 -9.30 8.86
C LEU A 350 23.64 -7.97 8.12
N LEU A 351 23.93 -6.89 8.81
CA LEU A 351 23.91 -5.54 8.25
C LEU A 351 24.93 -5.35 7.11
N ASP A 352 26.11 -5.96 7.21
CA ASP A 352 27.11 -5.99 6.13
C ASP A 352 26.59 -6.76 4.91
N ALA A 353 25.92 -7.90 5.14
CA ALA A 353 25.34 -8.70 4.06
C ALA A 353 24.23 -7.96 3.32
N GLU A 354 23.38 -7.25 4.05
CA GLU A 354 22.28 -6.46 3.47
C GLU A 354 22.77 -5.24 2.69
N THR A 355 23.87 -4.65 3.11
CA THR A 355 24.44 -3.44 2.48
C THR A 355 25.58 -3.71 1.49
N ASP A 356 25.82 -4.97 1.13
CA ASP A 356 26.83 -5.38 0.15
C ASP A 356 26.42 -4.96 -1.29
N CYS A 357 26.47 -3.66 -1.53
CA CYS A 357 26.17 -3.02 -2.81
C CYS A 357 26.95 -1.70 -2.93
N GLU A 358 27.68 -1.54 -4.04
CA GLU A 358 28.56 -0.38 -4.25
C GLU A 358 27.83 0.97 -4.31
N SER A 359 26.56 0.98 -4.69
CA SER A 359 25.75 2.21 -4.76
C SER A 359 25.42 2.79 -3.39
N ILE A 360 25.41 1.95 -2.32
CA ILE A 360 25.06 2.38 -0.96
C ILE A 360 26.22 3.18 -0.35
N LYS A 361 25.99 4.47 -0.11
CA LYS A 361 26.96 5.40 0.50
C LYS A 361 26.52 5.82 1.90
N GLU A 362 25.23 5.77 2.18
CA GLU A 362 24.66 6.11 3.49
C GLU A 362 23.99 4.89 4.10
N ARG A 363 24.31 4.59 5.36
CA ARG A 363 23.73 3.50 6.16
C ARG A 363 23.15 4.08 7.43
N ILE A 364 21.85 3.94 7.61
CA ILE A 364 21.10 4.48 8.73
C ILE A 364 20.51 3.32 9.53
N LEU A 365 20.78 3.28 10.81
CA LEU A 365 20.14 2.37 11.77
C LEU A 365 19.26 3.15 12.72
N ILE A 366 17.98 2.85 12.73
CA ILE A 366 17.01 3.43 13.65
C ILE A 366 17.03 2.61 14.94
N ASP A 367 17.14 3.27 16.05
CA ASP A 367 17.06 2.66 17.36
C ASP A 367 15.65 2.14 17.68
N SER A 368 15.55 1.10 18.51
CA SER A 368 14.34 0.30 18.69
C SER A 368 14.16 -0.18 20.14
N ASN A 369 13.01 -0.78 20.43
CA ASN A 369 12.70 -1.30 21.76
C ASN A 369 13.59 -2.49 22.17
N HIS A 370 14.07 -3.34 21.24
CA HIS A 370 15.01 -4.40 21.58
C HIS A 370 16.41 -3.84 21.88
N ALA A 371 16.82 -2.78 21.23
CA ALA A 371 18.06 -2.07 21.55
C ALA A 371 18.02 -1.43 22.95
N ASP A 372 16.86 -0.99 23.42
CA ASP A 372 16.67 -0.49 24.79
C ASP A 372 16.99 -1.55 25.86
N TRP A 373 16.88 -2.83 25.55
CA TRP A 373 17.25 -3.89 26.50
C TRP A 373 18.74 -3.87 26.83
N LEU A 374 19.58 -3.49 25.89
CA LEU A 374 21.01 -3.28 26.16
C LEU A 374 21.21 -2.09 27.12
N THR A 375 20.52 -0.99 26.88
CA THR A 375 20.55 0.18 27.77
C THR A 375 20.09 -0.18 29.19
N GLN A 376 18.94 -0.86 29.32
CA GLN A 376 18.42 -1.34 30.61
C GLN A 376 19.37 -2.34 31.31
N PHE A 377 20.08 -3.15 30.54
CA PHE A 377 21.08 -4.06 31.10
C PHE A 377 22.26 -3.31 31.69
N VAL A 378 22.74 -2.27 31.01
CA VAL A 378 23.83 -1.40 31.51
C VAL A 378 23.38 -0.58 32.73
N GLU A 379 22.14 -0.08 32.77
CA GLU A 379 21.59 0.60 33.94
C GLU A 379 21.59 -0.27 35.20
N ARG A 380 21.41 -1.60 35.05
CA ARG A 380 21.49 -2.57 36.15
C ARG A 380 22.92 -2.91 36.54
N LEU A 381 23.86 -2.77 35.62
CA LEU A 381 25.27 -3.03 35.79
C LEU A 381 26.09 -1.81 35.37
N PRO A 382 26.07 -0.71 36.17
CA PRO A 382 26.68 0.57 35.79
C PRO A 382 28.18 0.49 35.46
N GLN A 383 28.86 -0.58 35.91
CA GLN A 383 30.26 -0.84 35.58
C GLN A 383 30.51 -1.09 34.11
N LEU A 384 29.44 -1.39 33.33
CA LEU A 384 29.48 -1.63 31.88
C LEU A 384 29.22 -0.35 31.06
N GLN A 385 28.92 0.76 31.72
CA GLN A 385 28.75 2.06 31.06
C GLN A 385 30.05 2.47 30.35
N GLY A 386 29.94 2.96 29.11
CA GLY A 386 31.10 3.26 28.26
C GLY A 386 31.74 2.02 27.62
N ILE A 387 31.18 0.81 27.84
CA ILE A 387 31.64 -0.43 27.22
C ILE A 387 30.50 -1.08 26.42
N LEU A 388 29.32 -1.18 27.01
CA LEU A 388 28.16 -1.89 26.42
C LEU A 388 26.93 -1.00 26.26
N ASP A 389 27.00 0.29 26.55
CA ASP A 389 25.92 1.18 26.15
C ASP A 389 25.78 1.21 24.62
N TRP A 390 24.56 1.41 24.16
CA TRP A 390 24.26 1.30 22.74
C TRP A 390 25.06 2.26 21.86
N GLU A 391 25.38 3.43 22.37
CA GLU A 391 26.18 4.44 21.67
C GLU A 391 27.62 3.94 21.45
N THR A 392 28.26 3.40 22.48
CA THR A 392 29.61 2.80 22.41
C THR A 392 29.63 1.58 21.50
N VAL A 393 28.60 0.71 21.61
CA VAL A 393 28.45 -0.47 20.76
C VAL A 393 28.28 -0.07 19.31
N ALA A 394 27.42 0.90 19.01
CA ALA A 394 27.21 1.39 17.66
C ALA A 394 28.51 1.94 17.06
N TYR A 395 29.23 2.76 17.81
CA TYR A 395 30.51 3.31 17.36
C TYR A 395 31.57 2.23 17.10
N THR A 396 31.64 1.23 17.97
CA THR A 396 32.71 0.18 17.91
C THR A 396 32.43 -0.89 16.87
N TYR A 397 31.18 -1.39 16.80
CA TYR A 397 30.81 -2.52 15.95
C TYR A 397 30.22 -2.11 14.63
N LEU A 398 29.65 -0.90 14.52
CA LEU A 398 28.95 -0.39 13.34
C LEU A 398 29.51 0.96 12.87
N PRO A 399 30.84 1.10 12.71
CA PRO A 399 31.47 2.40 12.46
C PRO A 399 31.05 3.06 11.13
N SER A 400 30.52 2.30 10.19
CA SER A 400 29.99 2.79 8.90
C SER A 400 28.51 3.17 8.94
N TRP A 401 27.86 3.04 10.09
CA TRP A 401 26.44 3.31 10.27
C TRP A 401 26.20 4.60 11.05
N GLN A 402 25.21 5.36 10.62
CA GLN A 402 24.64 6.47 11.40
C GLN A 402 23.51 5.92 12.24
N VAL A 403 23.73 5.74 13.53
CA VAL A 403 22.69 5.30 14.47
C VAL A 403 21.86 6.50 14.90
N ARG A 404 20.54 6.37 14.80
CA ARG A 404 19.55 7.37 15.19
C ARG A 404 18.89 6.92 16.48
N LEU A 405 19.41 7.44 17.60
CA LEU A 405 18.93 7.08 18.94
C LEU A 405 17.50 7.56 19.17
N ARG A 406 16.75 6.77 19.91
CA ARG A 406 15.34 7.00 20.24
C ARG A 406 15.14 7.96 21.42
N GLN A 407 16.19 8.20 22.18
CA GLN A 407 16.13 8.92 23.46
C GLN A 407 15.93 10.41 23.30
N GLY A 408 14.84 10.92 23.94
CA GLY A 408 14.59 12.30 24.29
C GLY A 408 14.17 13.22 23.14
N ASP A 409 13.71 14.39 23.51
CA ASP A 409 13.32 15.49 22.60
C ASP A 409 14.48 16.02 21.74
N SER A 410 15.72 15.66 22.08
CA SER A 410 16.94 16.10 21.40
C SER A 410 17.29 15.29 20.15
N SER A 411 16.69 14.11 19.94
CA SER A 411 16.95 13.27 18.77
C SER A 411 15.74 13.29 17.81
N PRO A 412 15.73 14.18 16.81
CA PRO A 412 14.63 14.25 15.87
C PRO A 412 14.53 12.95 15.06
N PRO A 413 13.31 12.52 14.68
CA PRO A 413 13.13 11.34 13.86
C PRO A 413 13.88 11.48 12.54
N TYR A 414 14.40 10.37 12.03
CA TYR A 414 15.04 10.38 10.73
C TYR A 414 14.04 10.76 9.64
N LYS A 415 14.48 11.53 8.67
CA LYS A 415 13.66 11.91 7.51
C LYS A 415 14.35 11.51 6.21
N PHE A 416 13.60 10.81 5.36
CA PHE A 416 13.99 10.64 3.96
C PHE A 416 13.00 11.39 3.08
N GLY A 417 13.46 12.50 2.51
CA GLY A 417 12.56 13.45 1.85
C GLY A 417 11.50 13.99 2.82
N ASP A 418 10.23 13.83 2.47
CA ASP A 418 9.09 14.26 3.28
C ASP A 418 8.47 13.14 4.14
N TYR A 419 9.08 11.94 4.17
CA TYR A 419 8.71 10.86 5.08
C TYR A 419 9.47 10.96 6.40
N THR A 420 8.72 10.82 7.48
CA THR A 420 9.27 10.60 8.84
C THR A 420 9.42 9.11 9.05
N ILE A 421 10.60 8.66 9.48
CA ILE A 421 10.91 7.25 9.70
C ILE A 421 11.25 7.03 11.17
N ARG A 422 10.59 6.06 11.79
CA ARG A 422 10.82 5.58 13.15
C ARG A 422 10.66 4.07 13.21
N HIS A 423 11.05 3.45 14.31
CA HIS A 423 10.79 2.03 14.51
C HIS A 423 9.30 1.70 14.61
N GLY A 424 8.52 2.45 15.36
CA GLY A 424 7.05 2.27 15.41
C GLY A 424 6.52 1.69 16.71
N ASP A 425 7.11 2.01 17.81
CA ASP A 425 6.85 1.52 19.18
C ASP A 425 5.58 2.05 19.87
N GLN A 426 4.65 2.64 19.12
CA GLN A 426 3.34 3.01 19.63
C GLN A 426 2.50 1.74 19.88
N GLU A 427 1.56 1.80 20.82
CA GLU A 427 0.72 0.66 21.21
C GLU A 427 -0.08 0.06 20.04
N SER A 428 -0.42 0.86 19.03
CA SER A 428 -1.14 0.40 17.85
C SER A 428 -0.94 1.32 16.65
N PHE A 429 -1.12 0.77 15.44
CA PHE A 429 -1.09 1.55 14.22
C PHE A 429 -2.14 2.67 14.23
N GLN A 430 -3.33 2.44 14.80
CA GLN A 430 -4.39 3.44 14.93
C GLN A 430 -3.97 4.61 15.84
N LYS A 431 -3.24 4.35 16.93
CA LYS A 431 -2.66 5.41 17.76
C LYS A 431 -1.63 6.23 16.99
N ALA A 432 -0.77 5.56 16.23
CA ALA A 432 0.19 6.24 15.37
C ALA A 432 -0.52 7.12 14.32
N GLU A 433 -1.63 6.66 13.73
CA GLU A 433 -2.45 7.47 12.81
C GLU A 433 -2.88 8.80 13.44
N LEU A 434 -3.31 8.77 14.70
CA LEU A 434 -3.72 9.98 15.43
C LEU A 434 -2.53 10.90 15.75
N ILE A 435 -1.42 10.34 16.21
CA ILE A 435 -0.21 11.09 16.60
C ILE A 435 0.39 11.81 15.38
N PHE A 436 0.49 11.12 14.24
CA PHE A 436 1.10 11.66 13.03
C PHE A 436 0.12 12.35 12.10
N ASN A 437 -1.14 12.48 12.51
CA ASN A 437 -2.22 13.15 11.76
C ASN A 437 -2.26 12.71 10.28
N PHE A 438 -2.18 11.39 10.06
CA PHE A 438 -2.18 10.78 8.72
C PHE A 438 -1.09 11.32 7.77
N GLY A 439 -0.01 11.86 8.34
CA GLY A 439 1.14 12.35 7.58
C GLY A 439 1.93 11.23 6.89
N LYS A 440 2.99 11.62 6.20
CA LYS A 440 3.93 10.67 5.58
C LYS A 440 4.81 10.05 6.67
N TYR A 441 4.52 8.82 7.02
CA TYR A 441 5.16 8.08 8.08
C TYR A 441 5.48 6.65 7.67
N LEU A 442 6.69 6.17 7.96
CA LEU A 442 7.15 4.82 7.66
C LEU A 442 7.72 4.19 8.93
N CYS A 443 7.30 2.98 9.23
CA CYS A 443 7.76 2.24 10.40
C CYS A 443 7.74 0.72 10.21
N GLY A 444 8.36 0.00 11.17
CA GLY A 444 8.30 -1.44 11.39
C GLY A 444 7.46 -1.82 12.62
N HIS A 445 8.05 -2.63 13.52
CA HIS A 445 7.57 -3.04 14.84
C HIS A 445 6.41 -4.05 14.85
N TRP A 446 5.39 -3.85 14.01
CA TRP A 446 4.22 -4.75 14.00
C TRP A 446 4.39 -5.96 13.07
N HIS A 447 5.50 -6.08 12.36
CA HIS A 447 5.86 -7.18 11.45
C HIS A 447 4.84 -7.43 10.33
N ARG A 448 3.93 -6.48 10.07
CA ARG A 448 2.84 -6.63 9.10
C ARG A 448 2.75 -5.44 8.16
N HIS A 449 2.34 -5.71 6.94
CA HIS A 449 2.04 -4.65 5.99
C HIS A 449 0.68 -4.05 6.31
N GLN A 450 0.69 -2.86 6.86
CA GLN A 450 -0.53 -2.08 7.07
C GLN A 450 -0.31 -0.66 6.57
N ALA A 451 -1.27 -0.15 5.81
CA ALA A 451 -1.17 1.21 5.29
C ALA A 451 -2.53 1.89 5.28
N VAL A 452 -2.53 3.19 5.56
CA VAL A 452 -3.67 4.07 5.36
C VAL A 452 -3.14 5.39 4.81
N ARG A 453 -3.56 5.74 3.59
CA ARG A 453 -3.04 6.90 2.85
C ARG A 453 -1.51 6.80 2.66
N ARG A 454 -0.76 7.68 3.33
CA ARG A 454 0.71 7.79 3.27
C ARG A 454 1.41 7.26 4.51
N MET A 455 0.66 6.78 5.46
CA MET A 455 1.19 6.14 6.63
C MET A 455 1.33 4.65 6.36
N VAL A 456 2.53 4.12 6.55
CA VAL A 456 2.90 2.75 6.18
C VAL A 456 3.64 2.10 7.33
N SER A 457 3.14 0.95 7.79
CA SER A 457 3.91 -0.05 8.53
C SER A 457 4.32 -1.14 7.56
N THR A 458 5.59 -1.47 7.53
CA THR A 458 6.09 -2.56 6.68
C THR A 458 6.08 -3.89 7.45
N GLY A 459 6.20 -4.98 6.70
CA GLY A 459 6.52 -6.27 7.27
C GLY A 459 7.98 -6.35 7.76
N CYS A 460 8.40 -7.52 8.18
CA CYS A 460 9.68 -7.77 8.85
C CYS A 460 10.70 -8.51 7.97
N GLY A 461 11.98 -8.40 8.37
CA GLY A 461 13.08 -9.22 7.86
C GLY A 461 13.22 -10.56 8.58
N GLY A 462 12.60 -10.71 9.76
CA GLY A 462 12.66 -11.86 10.63
C GLY A 462 11.80 -13.06 10.19
N GLY A 463 11.94 -14.17 10.90
CA GLY A 463 11.13 -15.37 10.70
C GLY A 463 9.66 -15.14 11.09
N LEU A 464 8.73 -15.64 10.29
CA LEU A 464 7.28 -15.44 10.50
C LEU A 464 6.67 -16.33 11.61
N SER A 465 7.41 -17.30 12.13
CA SER A 465 6.95 -18.21 13.18
C SER A 465 8.06 -18.47 14.18
N PRO A 466 8.52 -17.44 14.92
CA PRO A 466 9.54 -17.64 15.93
C PRO A 466 9.01 -18.50 17.10
N LEU A 467 9.91 -19.20 17.78
CA LEU A 467 9.56 -20.16 18.85
C LEU A 467 8.69 -19.54 19.97
N TYR A 468 8.86 -18.27 20.28
CA TYR A 468 8.07 -17.60 21.31
C TYR A 468 6.60 -17.37 20.90
N GLN A 469 6.26 -17.40 19.60
CA GLN A 469 4.88 -17.36 19.12
C GLN A 469 4.11 -18.66 19.37
N LYS A 470 4.80 -19.78 19.62
CA LYS A 470 4.21 -21.08 19.98
C LYS A 470 3.04 -21.50 19.07
N GLY A 471 3.18 -21.28 17.77
CA GLY A 471 2.15 -21.67 16.79
C GLY A 471 0.91 -20.80 16.78
N LYS A 472 0.92 -19.62 17.42
CA LYS A 472 -0.16 -18.65 17.26
C LYS A 472 -0.21 -18.15 15.82
N GLU A 473 -1.40 -18.08 15.26
CA GLU A 473 -1.63 -17.44 13.96
C GLU A 473 -1.34 -15.94 14.09
N ASN A 474 -0.63 -15.41 13.10
CA ASN A 474 -0.31 -14.00 13.03
C ASN A 474 -0.52 -13.46 11.61
N ASP A 475 -0.49 -12.16 11.47
CA ASP A 475 -0.61 -11.43 10.20
C ASP A 475 0.76 -10.87 9.73
N TRP A 476 1.84 -11.49 10.16
CA TRP A 476 3.20 -11.11 9.82
C TRP A 476 3.52 -11.38 8.35
N GLN A 477 4.34 -10.52 7.77
CA GLN A 477 4.77 -10.63 6.37
C GLN A 477 6.25 -10.29 6.25
N ASN A 478 6.96 -11.04 5.43
CA ASN A 478 8.32 -10.65 5.04
C ASN A 478 8.29 -9.61 3.93
N GLN A 479 9.04 -8.51 4.12
CA GLN A 479 9.06 -7.41 3.16
C GLN A 479 10.43 -6.75 3.04
N VAL A 480 10.64 -6.13 1.87
CA VAL A 480 11.64 -5.10 1.61
C VAL A 480 10.93 -3.90 0.99
N THR A 481 11.34 -2.70 1.34
CA THR A 481 10.66 -1.49 0.89
C THR A 481 11.61 -0.59 0.13
N THR A 482 11.20 -0.12 -1.05
CA THR A 482 11.94 0.90 -1.81
C THR A 482 11.33 2.27 -1.56
N LEU A 483 12.20 3.28 -1.44
CA LEU A 483 11.81 4.69 -1.36
C LEU A 483 12.42 5.46 -2.52
N THR A 484 11.60 6.29 -3.14
CA THR A 484 12.04 7.17 -4.23
C THR A 484 11.58 8.59 -3.94
N LYS A 485 12.49 9.57 -4.02
CA LYS A 485 12.15 10.99 -3.81
C LYS A 485 12.53 11.84 -5.02
N THR A 486 11.77 12.86 -5.32
CA THR A 486 12.11 13.93 -6.28
C THR A 486 11.19 15.14 -6.05
N ALA A 487 11.69 16.33 -6.37
CA ALA A 487 10.88 17.56 -6.28
C ALA A 487 10.15 17.75 -4.93
N GLY A 488 10.79 17.37 -3.82
CA GLY A 488 10.22 17.49 -2.46
C GLY A 488 9.15 16.45 -2.12
N VAL A 489 8.94 15.45 -2.97
CA VAL A 489 7.98 14.37 -2.79
C VAL A 489 8.71 13.05 -2.65
N THR A 490 8.19 12.17 -1.78
CA THR A 490 8.70 10.81 -1.60
C THR A 490 7.57 9.80 -1.73
N ALA A 491 7.84 8.69 -2.41
CA ALA A 491 6.99 7.51 -2.44
C ALA A 491 7.66 6.34 -1.74
N VAL A 492 6.83 5.49 -1.14
CA VAL A 492 7.20 4.26 -0.44
C VAL A 492 6.51 3.10 -1.14
N ALA A 493 7.26 2.07 -1.51
CA ALA A 493 6.76 0.89 -2.21
C ALA A 493 7.19 -0.40 -1.47
N PRO A 494 6.38 -0.88 -0.51
CA PRO A 494 6.61 -2.16 0.16
C PRO A 494 6.46 -3.32 -0.82
N LYS A 495 7.35 -4.30 -0.71
CA LYS A 495 7.42 -5.49 -1.57
C LYS A 495 7.39 -6.74 -0.72
N ILE A 496 6.35 -7.52 -0.86
CA ILE A 496 6.24 -8.81 -0.17
C ILE A 496 7.33 -9.75 -0.70
N VAL A 497 7.99 -10.45 0.21
CA VAL A 497 8.94 -11.52 -0.11
C VAL A 497 8.23 -12.86 0.10
N LEU A 498 7.96 -13.56 -0.99
CA LEU A 498 7.30 -14.85 -0.98
C LEU A 498 8.35 -15.98 -0.98
N HIS A 499 8.17 -16.98 -0.14
CA HIS A 499 9.15 -18.06 0.03
C HIS A 499 8.67 -19.37 -0.60
N ASP A 500 9.51 -19.95 -1.44
CA ASP A 500 9.32 -21.30 -1.96
C ASP A 500 10.21 -22.28 -1.17
N LYS A 501 9.59 -22.99 -0.22
CA LYS A 501 10.30 -23.96 0.62
C LYS A 501 10.84 -25.14 -0.19
N ALA A 502 10.11 -25.58 -1.21
CA ALA A 502 10.49 -26.74 -2.03
C ALA A 502 11.74 -26.45 -2.88
N ARG A 503 11.86 -25.23 -3.38
CA ARG A 503 13.00 -24.81 -4.21
C ARG A 503 14.11 -24.12 -3.42
N ASN A 504 13.88 -23.87 -2.15
CA ASN A 504 14.80 -23.10 -1.29
C ASN A 504 15.15 -21.71 -1.88
N THR A 505 14.15 -21.04 -2.47
CA THR A 505 14.26 -19.72 -3.08
C THR A 505 13.23 -18.78 -2.50
N SER A 506 13.35 -17.50 -2.82
CA SER A 506 12.35 -16.48 -2.52
C SER A 506 12.01 -15.70 -3.78
N ARG A 507 10.87 -15.03 -3.77
CA ARG A 507 10.40 -14.19 -4.89
C ARG A 507 10.11 -12.80 -4.39
N VAL A 508 10.51 -11.80 -5.16
CA VAL A 508 10.28 -10.39 -4.88
C VAL A 508 9.97 -9.64 -6.17
N ALA A 509 9.06 -8.70 -6.12
CA ALA A 509 8.72 -7.86 -7.26
C ALA A 509 9.63 -6.62 -7.31
N PHE A 510 10.04 -6.24 -8.53
CA PHE A 510 10.69 -4.96 -8.80
C PHE A 510 10.20 -4.42 -10.15
N ARG A 511 9.71 -3.18 -10.15
CA ARG A 511 8.98 -2.61 -11.27
C ARG A 511 7.81 -3.52 -11.70
N ASN A 512 7.80 -4.00 -12.92
CA ASN A 512 6.77 -4.92 -13.45
C ASN A 512 7.26 -6.37 -13.60
N GLN A 513 8.28 -6.77 -12.89
CA GLN A 513 8.85 -8.12 -12.96
C GLN A 513 8.93 -8.79 -11.59
N ILE A 514 8.78 -10.10 -11.58
CA ILE A 514 8.98 -10.92 -10.39
C ILE A 514 10.32 -11.66 -10.56
N TYR A 515 11.15 -11.55 -9.54
CA TYR A 515 12.48 -12.14 -9.49
C TYR A 515 12.52 -13.28 -8.49
N GLU A 516 13.00 -14.43 -8.94
CA GLU A 516 13.39 -15.54 -8.05
C GLU A 516 14.82 -15.29 -7.59
N VAL A 517 15.02 -15.28 -6.30
CA VAL A 517 16.27 -14.97 -5.65
C VAL A 517 16.72 -16.14 -4.77
N ALA A 518 18.02 -16.41 -4.74
CA ALA A 518 18.58 -17.38 -3.84
C ALA A 518 18.51 -16.88 -2.39
N ARG A 519 18.29 -17.77 -1.45
CA ARG A 519 18.45 -17.47 -0.03
C ARG A 519 19.91 -17.16 0.29
N TYR A 520 20.12 -16.23 1.18
CA TYR A 520 21.44 -15.93 1.70
C TYR A 520 21.96 -17.14 2.49
N LYS A 521 23.16 -17.61 2.19
CA LYS A 521 23.79 -18.69 2.94
C LYS A 521 24.46 -18.09 4.17
N THR A 522 23.88 -18.28 5.32
CA THR A 522 24.58 -18.06 6.58
C THR A 522 25.56 -19.22 6.80
N ASP A 523 26.78 -18.93 7.23
CA ASP A 523 27.82 -19.96 7.48
C ASP A 523 27.50 -20.91 8.65
N LYS A 524 26.36 -20.74 9.29
CA LYS A 524 25.84 -21.65 10.32
C LYS A 524 24.35 -21.88 10.12
N LYS A 525 23.92 -23.13 10.33
CA LYS A 525 22.51 -23.46 10.47
C LYS A 525 21.90 -22.53 11.50
N SER A 526 21.07 -21.58 11.05
CA SER A 526 20.16 -20.86 11.94
C SER A 526 19.37 -21.91 12.73
N PRO A 527 19.25 -21.80 14.04
CA PRO A 527 18.42 -22.73 14.80
C PRO A 527 16.96 -22.41 14.47
N ILE A 528 16.42 -23.07 13.45
CA ILE A 528 14.99 -23.16 13.18
C ILE A 528 14.65 -24.63 13.14
#